data_8914bb9ed61c90ebd58726f75b3bf775
#
_entry.id   8914bb9ed61c90ebd58726f75b3bf775
#
_cell.length_a   1.000
_cell.length_b   1.000
_cell.length_c   1.000
_cell.angle_alpha   90.00
_cell.angle_beta   90.00
_cell.angle_gamma   90.00
#
_symmetry.space_group_name_H-M   'P 1'
#
loop_
_entity.id
_entity.type
_entity.pdbx_description
1 polymer ?
#
loop_
_entity_poly.entity_id
_entity_poly.type
_entity_poly.pdbx_seq_one_letter_code
_entity_poly.pdbx_strand_id
1 'polypeptide(L)'
;MIKREVIEDGLVADLFYDVDQPRNAIIMLGGSEGGRTWSRIRQPVDLLVQRGYAIFSLAYFKAQGLPGTLEEIPLEYFEKAFAWLSVQAGIVAGKVAILGGSKGAEAALLLGSRYPQIKAIVAFSPSSVVWQGIPKGRFDLGKAVKSSWSYQGKSLPFLAYPTPISKMALLTLRLRKMHEAVLEDKARVEEAAIPVENIQGAVLLISGKRDLLWPSTPMSEQIEEWLKAKGFEHHHEHMFVDTDHFGLITNRACWRKVFDFLQENYA
;
A
#
# COMPACT_ATOMS: atom_id res chain seq x y z
N MET A 1 19.35 -16.53 4.52
CA MET A 1 18.38 -15.46 4.87
C MET A 1 18.10 -15.50 6.36
N ILE A 2 18.24 -14.35 7.02
CA ILE A 2 17.95 -14.11 8.43
C ILE A 2 16.57 -13.48 8.54
N LYS A 3 15.83 -13.86 9.60
CA LYS A 3 14.62 -13.18 10.03
C LYS A 3 14.85 -12.59 11.42
N ARG A 4 14.63 -11.28 11.58
CA ARG A 4 14.58 -10.58 12.86
C ARG A 4 13.18 -10.07 13.12
N GLU A 5 12.58 -10.46 14.22
CA GLU A 5 11.34 -9.85 14.71
C GLU A 5 11.65 -8.48 15.33
N VAL A 6 10.85 -7.47 15.00
CA VAL A 6 11.01 -6.09 15.45
C VAL A 6 9.74 -5.70 16.21
N ILE A 7 9.85 -5.61 17.54
CA ILE A 7 8.81 -5.14 18.46
C ILE A 7 9.49 -4.12 19.38
N GLU A 8 9.80 -2.95 18.82
CA GLU A 8 10.52 -1.89 19.51
C GLU A 8 10.11 -0.52 18.97
N ASP A 9 10.23 0.52 19.75
CA ASP A 9 9.86 1.92 19.41
C ASP A 9 8.41 2.09 18.92
N GLY A 10 7.52 1.17 19.34
CA GLY A 10 6.14 1.10 18.90
C GLY A 10 5.96 0.49 17.50
N LEU A 11 7.02 0.00 16.86
CA LEU A 11 6.97 -0.74 15.61
C LEU A 11 6.67 -2.21 15.85
N VAL A 12 5.94 -2.82 14.91
CA VAL A 12 5.70 -4.27 14.85
C VAL A 12 5.96 -4.75 13.44
N ALA A 13 7.08 -5.40 13.24
CA ALA A 13 7.53 -5.83 11.91
C ALA A 13 8.34 -7.13 11.96
N ASP A 14 8.59 -7.71 10.81
CA ASP A 14 9.64 -8.70 10.58
C ASP A 14 10.63 -8.13 9.55
N LEU A 15 11.91 -8.12 9.87
CA LEU A 15 13.00 -7.79 8.95
C LEU A 15 13.63 -9.07 8.42
N PHE A 16 13.65 -9.21 7.08
CA PHE A 16 14.30 -10.31 6.38
C PHE A 16 15.46 -9.79 5.54
N TYR A 17 16.60 -10.41 5.66
CA TYR A 17 17.81 -10.00 4.94
C TYR A 17 18.83 -11.16 4.84
N ASP A 18 19.88 -10.95 4.09
CA ASP A 18 21.03 -11.84 4.01
C ASP A 18 22.30 -11.09 4.47
N VAL A 19 23.37 -11.75 4.90
CA VAL A 19 24.40 -11.17 5.79
C VAL A 19 25.48 -10.33 5.11
N ASP A 20 25.68 -10.40 3.79
CA ASP A 20 26.99 -10.09 3.26
C ASP A 20 27.22 -8.70 2.63
N GLN A 21 26.21 -7.80 2.55
CA GLN A 21 26.40 -6.44 1.98
C GLN A 21 25.32 -5.43 2.43
N PRO A 22 25.59 -4.11 2.34
CA PRO A 22 24.53 -3.09 2.48
C PRO A 22 23.43 -3.27 1.45
N ARG A 23 22.16 -3.16 1.88
CA ARG A 23 20.98 -3.48 1.06
C ARG A 23 19.97 -2.35 1.05
N ASN A 24 19.36 -2.17 -0.09
CA ASN A 24 18.20 -1.30 -0.19
C ASN A 24 17.00 -1.95 0.50
N ALA A 25 16.30 -1.19 1.33
CA ALA A 25 15.15 -1.69 2.08
C ALA A 25 13.85 -1.53 1.30
N ILE A 26 13.02 -2.57 1.34
CA ILE A 26 11.63 -2.53 0.86
C ILE A 26 10.69 -2.72 2.05
N ILE A 27 9.85 -1.73 2.32
CA ILE A 27 8.76 -1.85 3.29
C ILE A 27 7.59 -2.51 2.58
N MET A 28 7.09 -3.60 3.14
CA MET A 28 5.93 -4.30 2.59
C MET A 28 4.71 -4.11 3.50
N LEU A 29 3.65 -3.51 2.93
CA LEU A 29 2.41 -3.17 3.62
C LEU A 29 1.28 -4.10 3.16
N GLY A 30 0.65 -4.79 4.12
CA GLY A 30 -0.55 -5.59 3.88
C GLY A 30 -1.79 -4.74 3.63
N GLY A 31 -2.88 -5.36 3.22
CA GLY A 31 -4.19 -4.72 3.00
C GLY A 31 -5.06 -4.69 4.26
N SER A 32 -6.36 -4.82 4.08
CA SER A 32 -7.38 -4.76 5.14
C SER A 32 -7.37 -5.92 6.14
N GLU A 33 -6.62 -6.96 5.85
CA GLU A 33 -6.39 -8.09 6.76
C GLU A 33 -5.57 -7.71 7.98
N GLY A 34 -4.64 -6.75 7.82
CA GLY A 34 -3.76 -6.25 8.87
C GLY A 34 -2.68 -7.22 9.33
N GLY A 35 -1.93 -6.82 10.35
CA GLY A 35 -0.79 -7.58 10.85
C GLY A 35 0.39 -7.63 9.88
N ARG A 36 1.31 -8.55 10.10
CA ARG A 36 2.50 -8.77 9.26
C ARG A 36 2.18 -9.73 8.10
N THR A 37 1.30 -9.33 7.20
CA THR A 37 0.77 -10.18 6.13
C THR A 37 1.86 -10.79 5.26
N TRP A 38 2.82 -9.99 4.83
CA TRP A 38 3.90 -10.43 3.95
C TRP A 38 4.86 -11.42 4.61
N SER A 39 4.96 -11.42 5.93
CA SER A 39 5.70 -12.46 6.66
C SER A 39 5.07 -13.84 6.55
N ARG A 40 3.78 -13.92 6.24
CA ARG A 40 3.04 -15.17 6.01
C ARG A 40 3.11 -15.62 4.55
N ILE A 41 3.18 -14.66 3.62
CA ILE A 41 3.30 -14.90 2.18
C ILE A 41 4.80 -14.94 1.83
N ARG A 42 5.46 -16.04 2.21
CA ARG A 42 6.92 -16.16 2.19
C ARG A 42 7.57 -16.05 0.81
N GLN A 43 6.96 -16.63 -0.23
CA GLN A 43 7.60 -16.74 -1.54
C GLN A 43 8.07 -15.41 -2.13
N PRO A 44 7.28 -14.31 -2.18
CA PRO A 44 7.77 -13.02 -2.65
C PRO A 44 8.89 -12.43 -1.80
N VAL A 45 8.80 -12.58 -0.48
CA VAL A 45 9.83 -12.11 0.46
C VAL A 45 11.16 -12.81 0.19
N ASP A 46 11.14 -14.14 0.08
CA ASP A 46 12.32 -14.94 -0.18
C ASP A 46 13.00 -14.57 -1.51
N LEU A 47 12.19 -14.36 -2.56
CA LEU A 47 12.67 -13.97 -3.88
C LEU A 47 13.28 -12.55 -3.90
N LEU A 48 12.74 -11.61 -3.15
CA LEU A 48 13.29 -10.25 -3.03
C LEU A 48 14.60 -10.25 -2.22
N VAL A 49 14.66 -11.02 -1.12
CA VAL A 49 15.91 -11.17 -0.35
C VAL A 49 17.02 -11.80 -1.18
N GLN A 50 16.72 -12.83 -1.98
CA GLN A 50 17.68 -13.44 -2.91
C GLN A 50 18.21 -12.46 -3.97
N ARG A 51 17.45 -11.39 -4.28
CA ARG A 51 17.85 -10.30 -5.17
C ARG A 51 18.61 -9.17 -4.48
N GLY A 52 18.93 -9.34 -3.21
CA GLY A 52 19.76 -8.40 -2.47
C GLY A 52 18.97 -7.29 -1.76
N TYR A 53 17.64 -7.37 -1.61
CA TYR A 53 16.87 -6.43 -0.83
C TYR A 53 16.75 -6.86 0.64
N ALA A 54 16.67 -5.88 1.54
CA ALA A 54 16.17 -6.10 2.89
C ALA A 54 14.66 -5.85 2.92
N ILE A 55 13.89 -6.81 3.43
CA ILE A 55 12.43 -6.75 3.42
C ILE A 55 11.91 -6.48 4.82
N PHE A 56 11.20 -5.37 4.98
CA PHE A 56 10.57 -4.96 6.23
C PHE A 56 9.06 -5.14 6.13
N SER A 57 8.56 -6.31 6.57
CA SER A 57 7.12 -6.62 6.61
C SER A 57 6.49 -5.93 7.81
N LEU A 58 5.95 -4.73 7.61
CA LEU A 58 5.44 -3.84 8.64
C LEU A 58 3.94 -4.05 8.88
N ALA A 59 3.55 -4.29 10.14
CA ALA A 59 2.17 -4.16 10.58
C ALA A 59 1.91 -2.70 10.98
N TYR A 60 0.74 -2.17 10.67
CA TYR A 60 0.30 -0.83 11.07
C TYR A 60 -1.06 -0.84 11.77
N PHE A 61 -1.71 -1.99 11.83
CA PHE A 61 -2.89 -2.29 12.64
C PHE A 61 -3.07 -3.81 12.80
N LYS A 62 -3.98 -4.25 13.67
CA LYS A 62 -4.24 -5.67 13.99
C LYS A 62 -2.99 -6.48 14.34
N ALA A 63 -2.11 -5.88 15.12
CA ALA A 63 -0.99 -6.57 15.75
C ALA A 63 -0.88 -6.13 17.21
N GLN A 64 -0.13 -6.87 18.02
CA GLN A 64 0.04 -6.56 19.44
C GLN A 64 0.60 -5.14 19.62
N GLY A 65 -0.07 -4.33 20.43
CA GLY A 65 0.32 -2.94 20.68
C GLY A 65 -0.08 -1.94 19.61
N LEU A 66 -0.73 -2.38 18.51
CA LEU A 66 -1.23 -1.52 17.44
C LEU A 66 -2.77 -1.43 17.47
N PRO A 67 -3.36 -0.43 16.77
CA PRO A 67 -4.82 -0.31 16.65
C PRO A 67 -5.48 -1.60 16.14
N GLY A 68 -6.64 -1.94 16.67
CA GLY A 68 -7.43 -3.10 16.24
C GLY A 68 -8.20 -2.88 14.95
N THR A 69 -8.29 -1.62 14.47
CA THR A 69 -9.03 -1.18 13.30
C THR A 69 -8.11 -0.41 12.36
N LEU A 70 -8.47 -0.34 11.08
CA LEU A 70 -7.81 0.52 10.11
C LEU A 70 -8.56 1.85 10.06
N GLU A 71 -8.46 2.62 11.11
CA GLU A 71 -9.12 3.92 11.25
C GLU A 71 -8.13 4.92 11.83
N GLU A 72 -7.96 6.03 11.11
CA GLU A 72 -7.10 7.16 11.51
C GLU A 72 -5.67 6.74 11.90
N ILE A 73 -5.10 5.77 11.17
CA ILE A 73 -3.71 5.37 11.36
C ILE A 73 -2.83 6.58 11.06
N PRO A 74 -1.99 7.02 12.02
CA PRO A 74 -1.15 8.19 11.81
C PRO A 74 -0.02 7.90 10.81
N LEU A 75 0.16 8.76 9.81
CA LEU A 75 1.25 8.61 8.85
C LEU A 75 2.62 8.71 9.52
N GLU A 76 2.72 9.39 10.65
CA GLU A 76 3.91 9.47 11.51
C GLU A 76 4.37 8.11 12.03
N TYR A 77 3.48 7.12 12.07
CA TYR A 77 3.87 5.75 12.38
C TYR A 77 4.89 5.20 11.36
N PHE A 78 4.70 5.53 10.09
CA PHE A 78 5.61 5.10 9.02
C PHE A 78 6.94 5.87 9.05
N GLU A 79 6.94 7.12 9.50
CA GLU A 79 8.18 7.89 9.73
C GLU A 79 9.11 7.19 10.72
N LYS A 80 8.55 6.60 11.79
CA LYS A 80 9.32 5.80 12.73
C LYS A 80 9.98 4.60 12.06
N ALA A 81 9.27 3.94 11.12
CA ALA A 81 9.83 2.83 10.37
C ALA A 81 10.98 3.26 9.45
N PHE A 82 10.86 4.42 8.80
CA PHE A 82 11.94 4.99 7.99
C PHE A 82 13.16 5.33 8.85
N ALA A 83 12.95 6.00 9.98
CA ALA A 83 14.02 6.35 10.93
C ALA A 83 14.69 5.10 11.48
N TRP A 84 13.92 4.10 11.88
CA TRP A 84 14.45 2.84 12.39
C TRP A 84 15.31 2.11 11.34
N LEU A 85 14.84 2.00 10.10
CA LEU A 85 15.59 1.37 9.02
C LEU A 85 16.89 2.11 8.71
N SER A 86 16.89 3.44 8.78
CA SER A 86 18.06 4.27 8.41
C SER A 86 19.29 4.06 9.30
N VAL A 87 19.12 3.52 10.50
CA VAL A 87 20.18 3.27 11.48
C VAL A 87 20.56 1.79 11.61
N GLN A 88 19.89 0.89 10.85
CA GLN A 88 20.23 -0.53 10.91
C GLN A 88 21.51 -0.83 10.14
N ALA A 89 22.41 -1.56 10.78
CA ALA A 89 23.61 -2.06 10.12
C ALA A 89 23.24 -2.91 8.88
N GLY A 90 23.89 -2.66 7.76
CA GLY A 90 23.63 -3.37 6.50
C GLY A 90 22.39 -2.91 5.73
N ILE A 91 21.73 -1.82 6.14
CA ILE A 91 20.70 -1.14 5.37
C ILE A 91 21.25 0.16 4.78
N VAL A 92 21.00 0.40 3.49
CA VAL A 92 21.35 1.67 2.85
C VAL A 92 20.45 2.76 3.38
N ALA A 93 21.03 3.74 4.07
CA ALA A 93 20.28 4.85 4.65
C ALA A 93 19.75 5.83 3.58
N GLY A 94 18.71 6.57 3.93
CA GLY A 94 18.21 7.72 3.14
C GLY A 94 17.30 7.37 1.96
N LYS A 95 17.11 6.09 1.64
CA LYS A 95 16.15 5.66 0.61
C LYS A 95 15.43 4.38 1.02
N VAL A 96 14.15 4.30 0.65
CA VAL A 96 13.32 3.09 0.82
C VAL A 96 12.43 2.91 -0.41
N ALA A 97 12.05 1.66 -0.70
CA ALA A 97 10.92 1.37 -1.56
C ALA A 97 9.73 0.91 -0.71
N ILE A 98 8.52 1.08 -1.22
CA ILE A 98 7.31 0.53 -0.58
C ILE A 98 6.58 -0.36 -1.57
N LEU A 99 6.24 -1.56 -1.12
CA LEU A 99 5.35 -2.48 -1.81
C LEU A 99 4.08 -2.63 -0.98
N GLY A 100 2.94 -2.29 -1.55
CA GLY A 100 1.66 -2.36 -0.87
C GLY A 100 0.62 -3.14 -1.65
N GLY A 101 -0.29 -3.81 -0.94
CA GLY A 101 -1.46 -4.47 -1.55
C GLY A 101 -2.76 -3.86 -1.02
N SER A 102 -3.73 -3.54 -1.92
CA SER A 102 -5.05 -3.04 -1.52
C SER A 102 -4.95 -1.78 -0.65
N LYS A 103 -5.40 -1.78 0.60
CA LYS A 103 -5.22 -0.66 1.54
C LYS A 103 -3.74 -0.34 1.81
N GLY A 104 -2.85 -1.32 1.71
CA GLY A 104 -1.41 -1.07 1.76
C GLY A 104 -0.87 -0.38 0.51
N ALA A 105 -1.50 -0.57 -0.66
CA ALA A 105 -1.18 0.16 -1.88
C ALA A 105 -1.66 1.62 -1.81
N GLU A 106 -2.85 1.87 -1.24
CA GLU A 106 -3.33 3.21 -0.90
C GLU A 106 -2.34 3.92 0.03
N ALA A 107 -1.88 3.24 1.09
CA ALA A 107 -0.85 3.76 1.98
C ALA A 107 0.47 4.05 1.25
N ALA A 108 0.94 3.14 0.39
CA ALA A 108 2.20 3.29 -0.33
C ALA A 108 2.22 4.55 -1.21
N LEU A 109 1.15 4.79 -1.96
CA LEU A 109 0.99 5.99 -2.79
C LEU A 109 0.89 7.26 -1.94
N LEU A 110 0.11 7.22 -0.87
CA LEU A 110 -0.06 8.34 0.05
C LEU A 110 1.26 8.70 0.76
N LEU A 111 2.02 7.70 1.21
CA LEU A 111 3.34 7.91 1.81
C LEU A 111 4.34 8.46 0.78
N GLY A 112 4.35 7.89 -0.43
CA GLY A 112 5.22 8.36 -1.51
C GLY A 112 5.00 9.82 -1.89
N SER A 113 3.75 10.29 -1.85
CA SER A 113 3.41 11.69 -2.12
C SER A 113 3.87 12.68 -1.04
N ARG A 114 4.29 12.19 0.14
CA ARG A 114 4.69 13.01 1.30
C ARG A 114 6.17 12.88 1.64
N TYR A 115 6.76 11.73 1.43
CA TYR A 115 8.10 11.40 1.94
C TYR A 115 9.08 11.19 0.79
N PRO A 116 9.96 12.17 0.49
CA PRO A 116 10.84 12.14 -0.68
C PRO A 116 11.94 11.06 -0.62
N GLN A 117 12.17 10.43 0.53
CA GLN A 117 13.07 9.27 0.66
C GLN A 117 12.47 8.00 0.05
N ILE A 118 11.18 7.96 -0.28
CA ILE A 118 10.55 6.84 -0.99
C ILE A 118 10.88 6.97 -2.47
N LYS A 119 11.73 6.06 -2.98
CA LYS A 119 12.30 6.11 -4.34
C LYS A 119 11.65 5.14 -5.33
N ALA A 120 10.91 4.16 -4.83
CA ALA A 120 10.12 3.27 -5.68
C ALA A 120 8.85 2.82 -4.95
N ILE A 121 7.75 2.75 -5.67
CA ILE A 121 6.47 2.26 -5.18
C ILE A 121 5.97 1.15 -6.09
N VAL A 122 5.58 0.03 -5.48
CA VAL A 122 4.85 -1.05 -6.16
C VAL A 122 3.48 -1.17 -5.49
N ALA A 123 2.41 -0.88 -6.24
CA ALA A 123 1.06 -0.84 -5.73
C ALA A 123 0.19 -1.92 -6.39
N PHE A 124 -0.11 -3.01 -5.65
CA PHE A 124 -1.04 -4.05 -6.07
C PHE A 124 -2.48 -3.67 -5.72
N SER A 125 -3.38 -3.73 -6.68
CA SER A 125 -4.78 -3.25 -6.53
C SER A 125 -4.83 -1.85 -5.92
N PRO A 126 -4.22 -0.82 -6.55
CA PRO A 126 -4.11 0.52 -5.98
C PRO A 126 -5.44 1.26 -5.90
N SER A 127 -5.43 2.36 -5.17
CA SER A 127 -6.48 3.37 -5.15
C SER A 127 -5.92 4.74 -5.50
N SER A 128 -6.69 5.52 -6.26
CA SER A 128 -6.38 6.92 -6.57
C SER A 128 -6.77 7.89 -5.45
N VAL A 129 -7.58 7.44 -4.50
CA VAL A 129 -8.16 8.24 -3.42
C VAL A 129 -7.96 7.57 -2.07
N VAL A 130 -8.06 8.35 -1.01
CA VAL A 130 -8.18 7.85 0.36
C VAL A 130 -9.62 7.38 0.59
N TRP A 131 -9.79 6.16 1.06
CA TRP A 131 -11.08 5.61 1.46
C TRP A 131 -11.27 5.66 2.97
N GLN A 132 -12.54 5.57 3.38
CA GLN A 132 -12.85 5.38 4.80
C GLN A 132 -12.12 4.17 5.39
N GLY A 133 -11.92 4.21 6.68
CA GLY A 133 -11.31 3.17 7.48
C GLY A 133 -12.15 1.90 7.56
N ILE A 134 -11.54 0.84 8.07
CA ILE A 134 -12.15 -0.47 8.23
C ILE A 134 -12.29 -0.75 9.73
N PRO A 135 -13.53 -0.76 10.25
CA PRO A 135 -13.80 -1.06 11.65
C PRO A 135 -13.56 -2.54 11.97
N LYS A 136 -13.68 -2.92 13.24
CA LYS A 136 -13.45 -4.28 13.72
C LYS A 136 -14.35 -5.31 13.03
N GLY A 137 -15.62 -4.98 12.85
CA GLY A 137 -16.61 -5.84 12.20
C GLY A 137 -16.91 -5.39 10.77
N ARG A 138 -16.87 -6.30 9.79
CA ARG A 138 -17.22 -5.95 8.39
C ARG A 138 -18.64 -5.38 8.24
N PHE A 139 -19.56 -5.74 9.12
CA PHE A 139 -20.93 -5.23 9.13
C PHE A 139 -21.08 -3.89 9.88
N ASP A 140 -20.00 -3.37 10.45
CA ASP A 140 -19.95 -2.06 11.07
C ASP A 140 -19.48 -0.96 10.11
N LEU A 141 -19.09 -1.33 8.87
CA LEU A 141 -18.86 -0.38 7.79
C LEU A 141 -20.10 0.51 7.62
N GLY A 142 -19.91 1.82 7.74
CA GLY A 142 -21.00 2.81 7.66
C GLY A 142 -21.64 3.23 8.99
N LYS A 143 -21.24 2.67 10.14
CA LYS A 143 -21.79 3.09 11.45
C LYS A 143 -21.06 4.30 12.04
N ALA A 144 -19.74 4.27 12.08
CA ALA A 144 -18.91 5.39 12.53
C ALA A 144 -17.82 5.61 11.49
N VAL A 145 -18.07 6.54 10.58
CA VAL A 145 -17.24 6.70 9.38
C VAL A 145 -16.06 7.60 9.71
N LYS A 146 -14.85 7.03 9.62
CA LYS A 146 -13.57 7.71 9.81
C LYS A 146 -12.66 7.47 8.61
N SER A 147 -11.69 8.33 8.40
CA SER A 147 -10.62 8.06 7.43
C SER A 147 -9.81 6.83 7.81
N SER A 148 -9.20 6.15 6.85
CA SER A 148 -8.16 5.16 7.14
C SER A 148 -6.94 5.80 7.79
N TRP A 149 -6.63 7.05 7.43
CA TRP A 149 -5.37 7.72 7.75
C TRP A 149 -5.58 9.06 8.44
N SER A 150 -4.62 9.41 9.27
CA SER A 150 -4.51 10.74 9.89
C SER A 150 -3.10 11.28 9.72
N TYR A 151 -2.96 12.60 9.80
CA TYR A 151 -1.67 13.28 9.80
C TYR A 151 -1.72 14.48 10.73
N GLN A 152 -0.73 14.65 11.59
CA GLN A 152 -0.67 15.68 12.63
C GLN A 152 -1.94 15.77 13.47
N GLY A 153 -2.45 14.59 13.86
CA GLY A 153 -3.66 14.45 14.67
C GLY A 153 -4.97 14.80 13.96
N LYS A 154 -4.94 15.03 12.64
CA LYS A 154 -6.12 15.34 11.83
C LYS A 154 -6.43 14.19 10.87
N SER A 155 -7.71 13.84 10.77
CA SER A 155 -8.23 12.90 9.78
C SER A 155 -7.94 13.43 8.37
N LEU A 156 -7.43 12.58 7.48
CA LEU A 156 -7.27 12.97 6.07
C LEU A 156 -8.63 12.95 5.37
N PRO A 157 -8.87 13.84 4.37
CA PRO A 157 -10.05 13.75 3.51
C PRO A 157 -10.18 12.35 2.90
N PHE A 158 -11.39 11.84 2.77
CA PHE A 158 -11.62 10.48 2.33
C PHE A 158 -13.01 10.29 1.70
N LEU A 159 -13.16 9.27 0.89
CA LEU A 159 -14.46 8.84 0.39
C LEU A 159 -15.11 7.85 1.36
N ALA A 160 -16.33 8.17 1.77
CA ALA A 160 -17.15 7.30 2.60
C ALA A 160 -17.98 6.35 1.72
N TYR A 161 -18.19 5.12 2.17
CA TYR A 161 -19.12 4.20 1.52
C TYR A 161 -20.57 4.63 1.69
N PRO A 162 -21.43 4.43 0.68
CA PRO A 162 -22.84 4.73 0.81
C PRO A 162 -23.50 3.79 1.83
N THR A 163 -24.48 4.31 2.56
CA THR A 163 -25.26 3.52 3.52
C THR A 163 -26.72 3.46 3.09
N PRO A 164 -27.40 2.31 3.26
CA PRO A 164 -26.91 1.05 3.83
C PRO A 164 -26.05 0.23 2.83
N ILE A 165 -25.05 -0.46 3.35
CA ILE A 165 -24.24 -1.38 2.53
C ILE A 165 -24.94 -2.75 2.46
N SER A 166 -25.02 -3.33 1.27
CA SER A 166 -25.60 -4.66 1.07
C SER A 166 -24.82 -5.72 1.85
N LYS A 167 -25.49 -6.44 2.75
CA LYS A 167 -24.90 -7.55 3.50
C LYS A 167 -24.37 -8.64 2.58
N MET A 168 -25.07 -8.92 1.46
CA MET A 168 -24.64 -9.91 0.48
C MET A 168 -23.33 -9.45 -0.22
N ALA A 169 -23.22 -8.19 -0.59
CA ALA A 169 -21.99 -7.64 -1.18
C ALA A 169 -20.81 -7.74 -0.20
N LEU A 170 -21.02 -7.47 1.08
CA LEU A 170 -20.02 -7.66 2.14
C LEU A 170 -19.58 -9.12 2.32
N LEU A 171 -20.53 -10.06 2.25
CA LEU A 171 -20.25 -11.49 2.39
C LEU A 171 -19.48 -12.04 1.19
N THR A 172 -19.86 -11.60 -0.02
CA THR A 172 -19.26 -12.09 -1.28
C THR A 172 -18.06 -11.26 -1.75
N LEU A 173 -17.67 -10.21 -1.01
CA LEU A 173 -16.62 -9.26 -1.39
C LEU A 173 -16.82 -8.64 -2.79
N ARG A 174 -18.09 -8.43 -3.18
CA ARG A 174 -18.47 -7.79 -4.45
C ARG A 174 -18.88 -6.34 -4.19
N LEU A 175 -17.90 -5.51 -3.85
CA LEU A 175 -18.11 -4.12 -3.46
C LEU A 175 -17.77 -3.12 -4.58
N ARG A 176 -17.24 -3.59 -5.71
CA ARG A 176 -16.80 -2.75 -6.84
C ARG A 176 -17.84 -1.72 -7.27
N LYS A 177 -19.10 -2.15 -7.50
CA LYS A 177 -20.20 -1.24 -7.91
C LYS A 177 -20.46 -0.13 -6.89
N MET A 178 -20.31 -0.44 -5.62
CA MET A 178 -20.45 0.52 -4.53
C MET A 178 -19.34 1.58 -4.60
N HIS A 179 -18.10 1.16 -4.82
CA HIS A 179 -16.98 2.07 -4.98
C HIS A 179 -17.13 2.92 -6.25
N GLU A 180 -17.50 2.31 -7.38
CA GLU A 180 -17.74 3.01 -8.64
C GLU A 180 -18.79 4.12 -8.49
N ALA A 181 -19.90 3.86 -7.81
CA ALA A 181 -20.94 4.85 -7.56
C ALA A 181 -20.45 6.05 -6.72
N VAL A 182 -19.54 5.82 -5.77
CA VAL A 182 -18.93 6.91 -4.99
C VAL A 182 -17.95 7.73 -5.82
N LEU A 183 -17.21 7.09 -6.75
CA LEU A 183 -16.27 7.75 -7.65
C LEU A 183 -16.93 8.62 -8.73
N GLU A 184 -18.25 8.58 -8.89
CA GLU A 184 -19.00 9.48 -9.77
C GLU A 184 -19.03 10.92 -9.25
N ASP A 185 -18.95 11.14 -7.93
CA ASP A 185 -18.88 12.46 -7.29
C ASP A 185 -17.46 13.06 -7.44
N LYS A 186 -17.24 13.76 -8.53
CA LYS A 186 -15.92 14.29 -8.89
C LYS A 186 -15.36 15.28 -7.85
N ALA A 187 -16.22 16.08 -7.22
CA ALA A 187 -15.79 17.04 -6.20
C ALA A 187 -15.22 16.32 -4.96
N ARG A 188 -15.90 15.26 -4.49
CA ARG A 188 -15.40 14.44 -3.39
C ARG A 188 -14.16 13.63 -3.77
N VAL A 189 -14.09 13.16 -5.01
CA VAL A 189 -12.90 12.46 -5.52
C VAL A 189 -11.69 13.38 -5.49
N GLU A 190 -11.83 14.63 -5.93
CA GLU A 190 -10.75 15.63 -5.91
C GLU A 190 -10.30 15.95 -4.47
N GLU A 191 -11.24 16.10 -3.53
CA GLU A 191 -10.94 16.34 -2.11
C GLU A 191 -10.19 15.18 -1.46
N ALA A 192 -10.54 13.91 -1.80
CA ALA A 192 -9.94 12.70 -1.26
C ALA A 192 -8.77 12.16 -2.11
N ALA A 193 -8.40 12.85 -3.18
CA ALA A 193 -7.35 12.40 -4.11
C ALA A 193 -6.01 12.24 -3.39
N ILE A 194 -5.30 11.17 -3.71
CA ILE A 194 -3.90 11.03 -3.32
C ILE A 194 -3.07 11.89 -4.27
N PRO A 195 -2.27 12.88 -3.78
CA PRO A 195 -1.51 13.78 -4.64
C PRO A 195 -0.28 13.07 -5.22
N VAL A 196 -0.51 12.10 -6.11
CA VAL A 196 0.51 11.21 -6.67
C VAL A 196 1.58 11.94 -7.46
N GLU A 197 1.28 13.11 -7.99
CA GLU A 197 2.23 13.99 -8.68
C GLU A 197 3.38 14.48 -7.80
N ASN A 198 3.21 14.44 -6.47
CA ASN A 198 4.26 14.83 -5.52
C ASN A 198 5.26 13.70 -5.21
N ILE A 199 5.03 12.48 -5.71
CA ILE A 199 5.94 11.35 -5.51
C ILE A 199 7.31 11.65 -6.12
N GLN A 200 8.39 11.39 -5.36
CA GLN A 200 9.78 11.66 -5.76
C GLN A 200 10.52 10.35 -6.09
N GLY A 201 9.84 9.42 -6.75
CA GLY A 201 10.35 8.11 -7.11
C GLY A 201 9.53 7.43 -8.17
N ALA A 202 9.99 6.28 -8.64
CA ALA A 202 9.29 5.49 -9.65
C ALA A 202 8.02 4.82 -9.10
N VAL A 203 7.00 4.65 -9.96
CA VAL A 203 5.69 4.07 -9.58
C VAL A 203 5.31 2.93 -10.52
N LEU A 204 5.07 1.75 -9.95
CA LEU A 204 4.47 0.62 -10.64
C LEU A 204 3.08 0.33 -10.06
N LEU A 205 2.06 0.47 -10.89
CA LEU A 205 0.67 0.11 -10.57
C LEU A 205 0.38 -1.27 -11.18
N ILE A 206 -0.22 -2.18 -10.40
CA ILE A 206 -0.63 -3.50 -10.87
C ILE A 206 -2.09 -3.73 -10.49
N SER A 207 -2.97 -3.86 -11.48
CA SER A 207 -4.42 -3.99 -11.27
C SER A 207 -5.02 -5.22 -11.91
N GLY A 208 -6.15 -5.68 -11.35
CA GLY A 208 -6.90 -6.83 -11.83
C GLY A 208 -8.13 -6.41 -12.64
N LYS A 209 -8.24 -6.84 -13.91
CA LYS A 209 -9.40 -6.55 -14.76
C LYS A 209 -10.71 -7.08 -14.18
N ARG A 210 -10.65 -8.21 -13.46
CA ARG A 210 -11.79 -8.86 -12.82
C ARG A 210 -11.89 -8.60 -11.32
N ASP A 211 -11.27 -7.51 -10.85
CA ASP A 211 -11.39 -7.08 -9.47
C ASP A 211 -12.84 -6.70 -9.16
N LEU A 212 -13.50 -7.50 -8.33
CA LEU A 212 -14.88 -7.29 -7.89
C LEU A 212 -14.95 -6.64 -6.50
N LEU A 213 -13.80 -6.54 -5.81
CA LEU A 213 -13.75 -5.92 -4.50
C LEU A 213 -13.77 -4.40 -4.61
N TRP A 214 -12.88 -3.84 -5.42
CA TRP A 214 -12.91 -2.42 -5.77
C TRP A 214 -12.39 -2.17 -7.20
N PRO A 215 -12.60 -0.98 -7.79
CA PRO A 215 -12.26 -0.70 -9.18
C PRO A 215 -10.77 -0.37 -9.35
N SER A 216 -9.87 -1.32 -9.04
CA SER A 216 -8.42 -1.07 -9.06
C SER A 216 -7.90 -0.63 -10.43
N THR A 217 -8.43 -1.19 -11.54
CA THR A 217 -8.02 -0.79 -12.89
C THR A 217 -8.44 0.66 -13.21
N PRO A 218 -9.72 1.08 -13.12
CA PRO A 218 -10.10 2.48 -13.33
C PRO A 218 -9.36 3.47 -12.41
N MET A 219 -9.11 3.11 -11.16
CA MET A 219 -8.34 3.98 -10.26
C MET A 219 -6.87 4.06 -10.65
N SER A 220 -6.28 3.00 -11.18
CA SER A 220 -4.92 3.05 -11.74
C SER A 220 -4.83 3.92 -12.98
N GLU A 221 -5.80 3.81 -13.89
CA GLU A 221 -5.92 4.65 -15.10
C GLU A 221 -6.04 6.13 -14.70
N GLN A 222 -6.85 6.43 -13.68
CA GLN A 222 -6.97 7.79 -13.14
C GLN A 222 -5.64 8.32 -12.57
N ILE A 223 -4.87 7.48 -11.87
CA ILE A 223 -3.52 7.85 -11.40
C ILE A 223 -2.61 8.18 -12.59
N GLU A 224 -2.59 7.36 -13.63
CA GLU A 224 -1.79 7.61 -14.83
C GLU A 224 -2.18 8.92 -15.53
N GLU A 225 -3.49 9.20 -15.62
CA GLU A 225 -4.00 10.46 -16.18
C GLU A 225 -3.51 11.66 -15.37
N TRP A 226 -3.57 11.59 -14.03
CA TRP A 226 -3.08 12.67 -13.17
C TRP A 226 -1.58 12.88 -13.26
N LEU A 227 -0.79 11.80 -13.22
CA LEU A 227 0.66 11.87 -13.38
C LEU A 227 1.04 12.52 -14.72
N LYS A 228 0.40 12.10 -15.80
CA LYS A 228 0.61 12.67 -17.15
C LYS A 228 0.19 14.15 -17.22
N ALA A 229 -1.00 14.48 -16.71
CA ALA A 229 -1.52 15.85 -16.73
C ALA A 229 -0.67 16.83 -15.93
N LYS A 230 -0.01 16.36 -14.86
CA LYS A 230 0.85 17.17 -13.99
C LYS A 230 2.33 17.14 -14.39
N GLY A 231 2.68 16.47 -15.50
CA GLY A 231 4.05 16.42 -16.01
C GLY A 231 5.01 15.66 -15.08
N PHE A 232 4.55 14.54 -14.51
CA PHE A 232 5.36 13.72 -13.61
C PHE A 232 6.64 13.23 -14.32
N GLU A 233 7.79 13.51 -13.73
CA GLU A 233 9.10 13.29 -14.39
C GLU A 233 9.73 11.91 -14.09
N HIS A 234 9.22 11.20 -13.08
CA HIS A 234 9.76 9.89 -12.71
C HIS A 234 9.11 8.77 -13.53
N HIS A 235 9.82 7.64 -13.64
CA HIS A 235 9.27 6.46 -14.31
C HIS A 235 7.97 6.00 -13.67
N HIS A 236 6.94 5.77 -14.47
CA HIS A 236 5.68 5.20 -14.02
C HIS A 236 5.10 4.25 -15.05
N GLU A 237 4.50 3.18 -14.58
CA GLU A 237 3.87 2.16 -15.43
C GLU A 237 2.65 1.56 -14.76
N HIS A 238 1.69 1.14 -15.58
CA HIS A 238 0.53 0.38 -15.15
C HIS A 238 0.44 -0.96 -15.89
N MET A 239 0.50 -2.04 -15.12
CA MET A 239 0.25 -3.40 -15.60
C MET A 239 -1.15 -3.84 -15.17
N PHE A 240 -2.02 -4.15 -16.14
CA PHE A 240 -3.32 -4.75 -15.85
C PHE A 240 -3.34 -6.22 -16.28
N VAL A 241 -3.87 -7.07 -15.42
CA VAL A 241 -3.86 -8.52 -15.59
C VAL A 241 -5.28 -9.08 -15.53
N ASP A 242 -5.56 -10.08 -16.35
CA ASP A 242 -6.89 -10.74 -16.34
C ASP A 242 -7.03 -11.68 -15.13
N THR A 243 -7.15 -11.06 -13.95
CA THR A 243 -7.34 -11.74 -12.67
C THR A 243 -8.19 -10.89 -11.72
N ASP A 244 -8.56 -11.46 -10.56
CA ASP A 244 -9.28 -10.77 -9.49
C ASP A 244 -8.33 -10.03 -8.53
N HIS A 245 -8.90 -9.44 -7.48
CA HIS A 245 -8.19 -8.65 -6.47
C HIS A 245 -7.03 -9.40 -5.80
N PHE A 246 -7.22 -10.67 -5.48
CA PHE A 246 -6.27 -11.49 -4.72
C PHE A 246 -5.31 -12.26 -5.62
N GLY A 247 -5.73 -12.59 -6.83
CA GLY A 247 -4.94 -13.35 -7.79
C GLY A 247 -3.67 -12.63 -8.25
N LEU A 248 -3.59 -11.31 -8.12
CA LEU A 248 -2.41 -10.52 -8.45
C LEU A 248 -1.17 -10.95 -7.65
N ILE A 249 -1.35 -11.20 -6.35
CA ILE A 249 -0.25 -11.55 -5.43
C ILE A 249 0.36 -12.92 -5.73
N THR A 250 -0.42 -13.82 -6.31
CA THR A 250 0.05 -15.17 -6.70
C THR A 250 0.48 -15.26 -8.16
N ASN A 251 0.29 -14.20 -8.94
CA ASN A 251 0.57 -14.17 -10.37
C ASN A 251 2.07 -14.01 -10.66
N ARG A 252 2.66 -15.00 -11.31
CA ARG A 252 4.10 -14.99 -11.65
C ARG A 252 4.51 -13.86 -12.58
N ALA A 253 3.63 -13.44 -13.50
CA ALA A 253 3.94 -12.34 -14.41
C ALA A 253 4.02 -10.99 -13.65
N CYS A 254 3.14 -10.78 -12.66
CA CYS A 254 3.20 -9.61 -11.79
C CYS A 254 4.55 -9.55 -11.05
N TRP A 255 4.99 -10.65 -10.44
CA TRP A 255 6.27 -10.65 -9.71
C TRP A 255 7.48 -10.49 -10.63
N ARG A 256 7.45 -11.06 -11.85
CA ARG A 256 8.51 -10.77 -12.83
C ARG A 256 8.59 -9.27 -13.10
N LYS A 257 7.45 -8.63 -13.36
CA LYS A 257 7.38 -7.18 -13.59
C LYS A 257 7.88 -6.37 -12.39
N VAL A 258 7.53 -6.78 -11.16
CA VAL A 258 8.03 -6.15 -9.93
C VAL A 258 9.56 -6.23 -9.84
N PHE A 259 10.14 -7.39 -10.15
CA PHE A 259 11.58 -7.58 -10.08
C PHE A 259 12.32 -6.73 -11.12
N ASP A 260 11.84 -6.72 -12.36
CA ASP A 260 12.40 -5.90 -13.44
C ASP A 260 12.32 -4.40 -13.07
N PHE A 261 11.14 -3.94 -12.64
CA PHE A 261 10.94 -2.56 -12.20
C PHE A 261 11.85 -2.14 -11.04
N LEU A 262 11.98 -2.96 -10.01
CA LEU A 262 12.86 -2.66 -8.88
C LEU A 262 14.34 -2.66 -9.29
N GLN A 263 14.76 -3.56 -10.16
CA GLN A 263 16.12 -3.60 -10.67
C GLN A 263 16.47 -2.35 -11.49
N GLU A 264 15.52 -1.84 -12.29
CA GLU A 264 15.73 -0.66 -13.14
C GLU A 264 15.68 0.66 -12.35
N ASN A 265 14.85 0.72 -11.30
CA ASN A 265 14.51 1.99 -10.65
C ASN A 265 14.93 2.10 -9.18
N TYR A 266 15.41 1.00 -8.57
CA TYR A 266 15.70 0.96 -7.13
C TYR A 266 16.93 0.09 -6.77
N ALA A 267 17.80 -0.19 -7.68
CA ALA A 267 19.02 -0.95 -7.43
C ALA A 267 20.03 -0.17 -6.54
#